data_bec4685bfa3e1b41bbabf50d8380b155
#
_entry.id   bec4685bfa3e1b41bbabf50d8380b155
#
_cell.length_a   1.000
_cell.length_b   1.000
_cell.length_c   1.000
_cell.angle_alpha   90.00
_cell.angle_beta   90.00
_cell.angle_gamma   90.00
#
_symmetry.space_group_name_H-M   'P 1'
#
loop_
_entity.id
_entity.type
_entity.pdbx_description
1 polymer ?
#
loop_
_entity_poly.entity_id
_entity_poly.type
_entity_poly.pdbx_seq_one_letter_code
_entity_poly.pdbx_strand_id
1 'polypeptide(L)'
;MQVQTVTGSIPLSALGRTLMHEHLFIAFSGAEFDPTAIFDRAGFVAEAVKRLRQLREEHGVRSFVDPCPIELGRDAGMMKEIAEKSEMNVVCTTGFYFEMLGLPFYWRARTTEEIAELYIREITHGIGNTGVKAGAIKVATGAPDITEFEMKFLEAACIAQKATGVPIITHTQDGVNGPEQQAAFGKGGVPAHQCLIGHCCGNPDPAYHRRVVDGGSYIGFDRIGIQRLQPDAVRADNLVKLVRSGHKAQIMMSQDRHCGWLGKMARQVSAEEQAHIDALRSQGNWPPPYTYLFTDFVPMLRQRGLSDAEIFSMLDDNPRRFFAGEPLPLPNA
;
A
#
# COMPACT_ATOMS: atom_id res chain seq x y z
N MET A 1 6.88 -8.95 -19.98
CA MET A 1 7.13 -8.11 -18.80
C MET A 1 7.00 -8.95 -17.54
N GLN A 2 7.73 -8.58 -16.49
CA GLN A 2 7.79 -9.32 -15.23
C GLN A 2 7.56 -8.37 -14.05
N VAL A 3 7.07 -8.91 -12.93
CA VAL A 3 6.93 -8.22 -11.65
C VAL A 3 7.89 -8.84 -10.66
N GLN A 4 8.64 -8.03 -9.94
CA GLN A 4 9.54 -8.50 -8.91
C GLN A 4 8.76 -8.78 -7.63
N THR A 5 8.82 -10.01 -7.14
CA THR A 5 8.29 -10.44 -5.84
C THR A 5 9.42 -10.82 -4.89
N VAL A 6 9.10 -11.05 -3.63
CA VAL A 6 10.09 -11.48 -2.62
C VAL A 6 10.68 -12.88 -2.89
N THR A 7 10.01 -13.68 -3.71
CA THR A 7 10.47 -15.02 -4.13
C THR A 7 11.10 -15.05 -5.52
N GLY A 8 11.24 -13.89 -6.15
CA GLY A 8 11.79 -13.75 -7.51
C GLY A 8 10.84 -13.08 -8.48
N SER A 9 11.25 -12.93 -9.73
CA SER A 9 10.43 -12.32 -10.77
C SER A 9 9.38 -13.29 -11.28
N ILE A 10 8.15 -12.82 -11.44
CA ILE A 10 7.03 -13.57 -12.02
C ILE A 10 6.54 -12.88 -13.30
N PRO A 11 5.98 -13.62 -14.28
CA PRO A 11 5.33 -13.00 -15.42
C PRO A 11 4.08 -12.21 -14.97
N LEU A 12 3.74 -11.11 -15.65
CA LEU A 12 2.55 -10.31 -15.36
C LEU A 12 1.25 -11.12 -15.33
N SER A 13 1.17 -12.18 -16.16
CA SER A 13 0.01 -13.10 -16.18
C SER A 13 -0.17 -13.89 -14.88
N ALA A 14 0.89 -14.04 -14.08
CA ALA A 14 0.83 -14.74 -12.80
C ALA A 14 0.44 -13.81 -11.62
N LEU A 15 0.37 -12.49 -11.85
CA LEU A 15 -0.01 -11.53 -10.80
C LEU A 15 -1.43 -11.82 -10.28
N GLY A 16 -2.39 -12.04 -11.17
CA GLY A 16 -3.78 -12.36 -10.83
C GLY A 16 -4.44 -11.27 -9.98
N ARG A 17 -5.45 -11.68 -9.20
CA ARG A 17 -6.13 -10.77 -8.25
C ARG A 17 -5.16 -10.28 -7.20
N THR A 18 -5.08 -8.96 -7.05
CA THR A 18 -4.02 -8.30 -6.27
C THR A 18 -4.61 -7.31 -5.28
N LEU A 19 -4.22 -7.43 -4.01
CA LEU A 19 -4.39 -6.39 -3.00
C LEU A 19 -3.16 -5.47 -3.03
N MET A 20 -3.38 -4.19 -3.36
CA MET A 20 -2.30 -3.26 -3.70
C MET A 20 -1.67 -2.53 -2.50
N HIS A 21 -2.24 -2.66 -1.31
CA HIS A 21 -1.77 -1.96 -0.12
C HIS A 21 -2.21 -2.69 1.15
N GLU A 22 -1.43 -3.66 1.54
CA GLU A 22 -1.61 -4.40 2.79
C GLU A 22 -0.24 -4.57 3.47
N HIS A 23 -0.22 -4.80 4.77
CA HIS A 23 1.00 -5.02 5.52
C HIS A 23 0.98 -6.40 6.18
N LEU A 24 2.10 -7.12 6.11
CA LEU A 24 2.29 -8.31 6.95
C LEU A 24 2.63 -7.86 8.37
N PHE A 25 3.66 -7.06 8.53
CA PHE A 25 4.20 -6.66 9.82
C PHE A 25 4.53 -5.18 9.85
N ILE A 26 4.29 -4.53 10.99
CA ILE A 26 4.65 -3.13 11.23
C ILE A 26 5.42 -3.04 12.54
N ALA A 27 6.50 -2.25 12.55
CA ALA A 27 7.20 -1.83 13.76
C ALA A 27 7.57 -0.36 13.62
N PHE A 28 7.01 0.50 14.48
CA PHE A 28 7.43 1.90 14.49
C PHE A 28 8.87 2.02 14.98
N SER A 29 9.63 2.93 14.37
CA SER A 29 11.02 3.19 14.72
C SER A 29 11.21 3.37 16.22
N GLY A 30 12.08 2.58 16.83
CA GLY A 30 12.32 2.57 18.26
C GLY A 30 11.58 1.46 19.02
N ALA A 31 10.60 0.80 18.44
CA ALA A 31 9.88 -0.30 19.07
C ALA A 31 10.80 -1.50 19.38
N GLU A 32 11.86 -1.66 18.61
CA GLU A 32 12.91 -2.67 18.81
C GLU A 32 13.69 -2.49 20.11
N PHE A 33 13.65 -1.30 20.72
CA PHE A 33 14.27 -0.99 22.00
C PHE A 33 13.32 -1.13 23.20
N ASP A 34 12.04 -1.42 22.97
CA ASP A 34 11.07 -1.63 24.05
C ASP A 34 11.24 -3.04 24.64
N PRO A 35 11.77 -3.18 25.89
CA PRO A 35 11.98 -4.49 26.51
C PRO A 35 10.68 -5.24 26.84
N THR A 36 9.52 -4.57 26.72
CA THR A 36 8.21 -5.17 26.92
C THR A 36 7.54 -5.62 25.62
N ALA A 37 8.13 -5.25 24.47
CA ALA A 37 7.67 -5.67 23.15
C ALA A 37 8.13 -7.09 22.84
N ILE A 38 7.30 -8.06 23.18
CA ILE A 38 7.57 -9.47 22.88
C ILE A 38 7.06 -9.80 21.49
N PHE A 39 7.91 -10.40 20.66
CA PHE A 39 7.55 -10.84 19.33
C PHE A 39 7.79 -12.36 19.16
N ASP A 40 6.70 -13.12 19.10
CA ASP A 40 6.74 -14.53 18.70
C ASP A 40 6.78 -14.61 17.17
N ARG A 41 8.00 -14.62 16.60
CA ARG A 41 8.19 -14.70 15.16
C ARG A 41 7.58 -15.96 14.54
N ALA A 42 7.67 -17.12 15.21
CA ALA A 42 7.18 -18.37 14.66
C ALA A 42 5.65 -18.39 14.60
N GLY A 43 5.00 -18.01 15.69
CA GLY A 43 3.54 -17.87 15.75
C GLY A 43 3.01 -16.82 14.76
N PHE A 44 3.71 -15.69 14.64
CA PHE A 44 3.36 -14.66 13.66
C PHE A 44 3.43 -15.17 12.20
N VAL A 45 4.51 -15.84 11.81
CA VAL A 45 4.66 -16.43 10.47
C VAL A 45 3.55 -17.43 10.19
N ALA A 46 3.22 -18.30 11.17
CA ALA A 46 2.14 -19.28 11.02
C ALA A 46 0.77 -18.61 10.79
N GLU A 47 0.46 -17.55 11.55
CA GLU A 47 -0.80 -16.81 11.41
C GLU A 47 -0.84 -16.04 10.07
N ALA A 48 0.25 -15.40 9.66
CA ALA A 48 0.32 -14.71 8.38
C ALA A 48 0.12 -15.66 7.20
N VAL A 49 0.77 -16.83 7.22
CA VAL A 49 0.59 -17.87 6.20
C VAL A 49 -0.87 -18.33 6.14
N LYS A 50 -1.50 -18.58 7.28
CA LYS A 50 -2.92 -18.96 7.36
C LYS A 50 -3.82 -17.90 6.70
N ARG A 51 -3.62 -16.62 7.03
CA ARG A 51 -4.43 -15.51 6.48
C ARG A 51 -4.22 -15.32 4.98
N LEU A 52 -3.00 -15.45 4.47
CA LEU A 52 -2.74 -15.36 3.04
C LEU A 52 -3.32 -16.56 2.28
N ARG A 53 -3.27 -17.77 2.85
CA ARG A 53 -3.96 -18.95 2.28
C ARG A 53 -5.46 -18.74 2.24
N GLN A 54 -6.07 -18.22 3.29
CA GLN A 54 -7.49 -17.88 3.29
C GLN A 54 -7.86 -16.93 2.15
N LEU A 55 -7.11 -15.83 1.96
CA LEU A 55 -7.32 -14.92 0.83
C LEU A 55 -7.26 -15.64 -0.52
N ARG A 56 -6.27 -16.52 -0.69
CA ARG A 56 -6.08 -17.26 -1.93
C ARG A 56 -7.20 -18.25 -2.19
N GLU A 57 -7.59 -19.02 -1.19
CA GLU A 57 -8.53 -20.14 -1.32
C GLU A 57 -9.99 -19.67 -1.40
N GLU A 58 -10.36 -18.68 -0.58
CA GLU A 58 -11.74 -18.21 -0.49
C GLU A 58 -12.06 -17.09 -1.50
N HIS A 59 -11.07 -16.27 -1.88
CA HIS A 59 -11.31 -15.06 -2.69
C HIS A 59 -10.48 -14.98 -3.98
N GLY A 60 -9.65 -16.00 -4.24
CA GLY A 60 -8.85 -16.08 -5.46
C GLY A 60 -7.73 -15.03 -5.55
N VAL A 61 -7.34 -14.41 -4.43
CA VAL A 61 -6.21 -13.47 -4.40
C VAL A 61 -4.92 -14.23 -4.69
N ARG A 62 -4.11 -13.70 -5.60
CA ARG A 62 -2.84 -14.30 -6.01
C ARG A 62 -1.64 -13.46 -5.61
N SER A 63 -1.84 -12.16 -5.48
CA SER A 63 -0.76 -11.24 -5.17
C SER A 63 -1.14 -10.28 -4.04
N PHE A 64 -0.13 -9.92 -3.27
CA PHE A 64 -0.21 -9.09 -2.09
C PHE A 64 0.94 -8.07 -2.17
N VAL A 65 0.63 -6.80 -2.24
CA VAL A 65 1.64 -5.74 -2.22
C VAL A 65 1.75 -5.22 -0.80
N ASP A 66 2.93 -5.39 -0.22
CA ASP A 66 3.27 -4.87 1.11
C ASP A 66 4.17 -3.64 0.96
N PRO A 67 3.60 -2.43 0.96
CA PRO A 67 4.36 -1.20 0.83
C PRO A 67 4.94 -0.73 2.17
N CYS A 68 5.37 -1.65 3.04
CA CYS A 68 5.98 -1.31 4.31
C CYS A 68 7.28 -0.54 4.07
N PRO A 69 7.40 0.71 4.57
CA PRO A 69 8.64 1.48 4.51
C PRO A 69 9.77 0.83 5.29
N ILE A 70 11.00 1.20 4.94
CA ILE A 70 12.23 0.63 5.54
C ILE A 70 12.20 0.70 7.06
N GLU A 71 11.85 1.85 7.61
CA GLU A 71 11.87 2.13 9.05
C GLU A 71 10.61 1.67 9.80
N LEU A 72 9.60 1.19 9.10
CA LEU A 72 8.38 0.65 9.74
C LEU A 72 8.42 -0.87 9.93
N GLY A 73 9.62 -1.44 10.11
CA GLY A 73 9.77 -2.85 10.41
C GLY A 73 9.72 -3.78 9.19
N ARG A 74 9.99 -3.26 8.00
CA ARG A 74 10.09 -4.09 6.79
C ARG A 74 11.13 -5.20 6.98
N ASP A 75 10.68 -6.43 7.02
CA ASP A 75 11.51 -7.64 7.08
C ASP A 75 11.35 -8.47 5.80
N ALA A 76 12.22 -8.22 4.83
CA ALA A 76 12.17 -8.87 3.53
C ALA A 76 12.40 -10.40 3.62
N GLY A 77 13.19 -10.86 4.59
CA GLY A 77 13.41 -12.29 4.83
C GLY A 77 12.15 -12.97 5.36
N MET A 78 11.47 -12.34 6.30
CA MET A 78 10.20 -12.86 6.84
C MET A 78 9.09 -12.81 5.78
N MET A 79 9.01 -11.74 4.98
CA MET A 79 8.08 -11.66 3.85
C MET A 79 8.29 -12.80 2.86
N LYS A 80 9.55 -13.13 2.53
CA LYS A 80 9.89 -14.25 1.65
C LYS A 80 9.46 -15.59 2.24
N GLU A 81 9.76 -15.84 3.51
CA GLU A 81 9.34 -17.06 4.21
C GLU A 81 7.81 -17.25 4.19
N ILE A 82 7.07 -16.17 4.47
CA ILE A 82 5.60 -16.19 4.45
C ILE A 82 5.07 -16.44 3.03
N ALA A 83 5.65 -15.76 2.02
CA ALA A 83 5.27 -15.93 0.63
C ALA A 83 5.48 -17.38 0.14
N GLU A 84 6.63 -17.97 0.43
CA GLU A 84 6.94 -19.37 0.07
C GLU A 84 5.97 -20.36 0.72
N LYS A 85 5.68 -20.18 2.02
CA LYS A 85 4.79 -21.07 2.76
C LYS A 85 3.31 -20.92 2.41
N SER A 86 2.87 -19.72 2.02
CA SER A 86 1.48 -19.43 1.64
C SER A 86 1.21 -19.62 0.15
N GLU A 87 2.25 -19.75 -0.67
CA GLU A 87 2.18 -19.73 -2.14
C GLU A 87 1.51 -18.44 -2.67
N MET A 88 1.72 -17.32 -1.98
CA MET A 88 1.25 -15.99 -2.38
C MET A 88 2.38 -15.20 -3.02
N ASN A 89 2.13 -14.52 -4.12
CA ASN A 89 3.07 -13.56 -4.67
C ASN A 89 3.08 -12.33 -3.75
N VAL A 90 4.18 -12.06 -3.07
CA VAL A 90 4.32 -10.86 -2.23
C VAL A 90 5.29 -9.90 -2.90
N VAL A 91 4.85 -8.67 -3.15
CA VAL A 91 5.70 -7.58 -3.64
C VAL A 91 6.05 -6.70 -2.46
N CYS A 92 7.34 -6.53 -2.17
CA CYS A 92 7.81 -5.58 -1.18
C CYS A 92 8.33 -4.28 -1.83
N THR A 93 8.47 -3.24 -1.03
CA THR A 93 8.95 -1.93 -1.49
C THR A 93 10.28 -1.55 -0.87
N THR A 94 11.00 -0.65 -1.54
CA THR A 94 11.99 0.24 -0.92
C THR A 94 11.36 1.57 -0.62
N GLY A 95 11.98 2.40 0.23
CA GLY A 95 11.52 3.75 0.51
C GLY A 95 11.19 4.00 1.96
N PHE A 96 10.75 5.22 2.25
CA PHE A 96 10.56 5.71 3.60
C PHE A 96 9.16 6.28 3.84
N TYR A 97 8.80 6.41 5.12
CA TYR A 97 7.53 6.96 5.57
C TYR A 97 7.61 8.49 5.71
N PHE A 98 6.55 9.12 6.21
CA PHE A 98 6.54 10.57 6.39
C PHE A 98 7.24 11.01 7.69
N GLU A 99 7.64 12.26 7.73
CA GLU A 99 8.57 12.79 8.73
C GLU A 99 8.10 12.60 10.17
N MET A 100 6.84 12.89 10.47
CA MET A 100 6.31 12.88 11.84
C MET A 100 6.34 11.49 12.49
N LEU A 101 6.24 10.40 11.71
CA LEU A 101 6.15 9.03 12.24
C LEU A 101 7.43 8.22 12.09
N GLY A 102 8.57 8.86 11.77
CA GLY A 102 9.81 8.14 11.95
C GLY A 102 10.86 8.25 10.87
N LEU A 103 10.72 9.21 9.95
CA LEU A 103 11.76 9.42 8.93
C LEU A 103 13.14 9.57 9.57
N PRO A 104 14.07 8.60 9.40
CA PRO A 104 15.28 8.52 10.21
C PRO A 104 16.22 9.72 10.01
N PHE A 105 16.75 10.27 11.11
CA PHE A 105 17.68 11.39 11.06
C PHE A 105 18.86 11.14 10.12
N TYR A 106 19.43 9.93 10.14
CA TYR A 106 20.54 9.57 9.27
C TYR A 106 20.22 9.83 7.79
N TRP A 107 19.03 9.43 7.33
CA TRP A 107 18.62 9.61 5.94
C TRP A 107 18.16 11.03 5.63
N ARG A 108 17.57 11.75 6.59
CA ARG A 108 17.27 13.18 6.43
C ARG A 108 18.53 14.02 6.17
N ALA A 109 19.67 13.60 6.71
CA ALA A 109 20.97 14.26 6.52
C ALA A 109 21.67 13.90 5.20
N ARG A 110 21.11 12.96 4.40
CA ARG A 110 21.68 12.58 3.10
C ARG A 110 21.20 13.50 1.98
N THR A 111 21.92 13.48 0.84
CA THR A 111 21.45 14.15 -0.38
C THR A 111 20.33 13.36 -1.03
N THR A 112 19.60 13.99 -1.96
CA THR A 112 18.57 13.32 -2.77
C THR A 112 19.14 12.14 -3.55
N GLU A 113 20.35 12.29 -4.08
CA GLU A 113 21.07 11.28 -4.87
C GLU A 113 21.46 10.07 -4.00
N GLU A 114 21.95 10.29 -2.79
CA GLU A 114 22.31 9.19 -1.85
C GLU A 114 21.06 8.39 -1.45
N ILE A 115 19.92 9.05 -1.25
CA ILE A 115 18.65 8.39 -0.97
C ILE A 115 18.18 7.58 -2.20
N ALA A 116 18.27 8.18 -3.39
CA ALA A 116 17.92 7.51 -4.63
C ALA A 116 18.81 6.28 -4.91
N GLU A 117 20.12 6.37 -4.60
CA GLU A 117 21.04 5.24 -4.71
C GLU A 117 20.62 4.06 -3.83
N LEU A 118 20.16 4.31 -2.59
CA LEU A 118 19.60 3.26 -1.74
C LEU A 118 18.42 2.56 -2.42
N TYR A 119 17.47 3.33 -2.96
CA TYR A 119 16.29 2.77 -3.63
C TYR A 119 16.69 1.93 -4.85
N ILE A 120 17.54 2.49 -5.71
CA ILE A 120 18.06 1.79 -6.89
C ILE A 120 18.78 0.50 -6.49
N ARG A 121 19.61 0.53 -5.45
CA ARG A 121 20.34 -0.64 -4.96
C ARG A 121 19.39 -1.74 -4.48
N GLU A 122 18.35 -1.42 -3.71
CA GLU A 122 17.39 -2.41 -3.22
C GLU A 122 16.53 -3.01 -4.34
N ILE A 123 16.30 -2.26 -5.41
CA ILE A 123 15.57 -2.74 -6.60
C ILE A 123 16.49 -3.62 -7.47
N THR A 124 17.74 -3.24 -7.68
CA THR A 124 18.61 -3.88 -8.66
C THR A 124 19.48 -5.00 -8.06
N HIS A 125 20.00 -4.81 -6.86
CA HIS A 125 20.90 -5.75 -6.19
C HIS A 125 20.19 -6.55 -5.09
N GLY A 126 19.32 -5.90 -4.31
CA GLY A 126 18.53 -6.53 -3.25
C GLY A 126 18.67 -5.86 -1.89
N ILE A 127 17.78 -6.27 -0.99
CA ILE A 127 17.60 -5.75 0.37
C ILE A 127 18.53 -6.52 1.32
N GLY A 128 19.53 -5.84 1.85
CA GLY A 128 20.51 -6.46 2.76
C GLY A 128 21.13 -7.73 2.13
N ASN A 129 21.19 -8.80 2.93
CA ASN A 129 21.71 -10.11 2.50
C ASN A 129 20.61 -11.13 2.22
N THR A 130 19.35 -10.68 2.02
CA THR A 130 18.20 -11.57 1.86
C THR A 130 18.04 -12.15 0.46
N GLY A 131 18.69 -11.53 -0.54
CA GLY A 131 18.47 -11.83 -1.96
C GLY A 131 17.11 -11.34 -2.51
N VAL A 132 16.28 -10.72 -1.67
CA VAL A 132 14.99 -10.14 -2.07
C VAL A 132 15.23 -8.78 -2.71
N LYS A 133 14.54 -8.51 -3.82
CA LYS A 133 14.55 -7.21 -4.49
C LYS A 133 13.21 -6.52 -4.33
N ALA A 134 13.23 -5.19 -4.18
CA ALA A 134 12.02 -4.39 -4.13
C ALA A 134 11.34 -4.34 -5.52
N GLY A 135 10.00 -4.50 -5.55
CA GLY A 135 9.19 -4.44 -6.77
C GLY A 135 8.49 -3.10 -7.00
N ALA A 136 8.55 -2.19 -6.02
CA ALA A 136 8.02 -0.84 -6.11
C ALA A 136 8.76 0.10 -5.14
N ILE A 137 8.54 1.41 -5.28
CA ILE A 137 9.08 2.44 -4.38
C ILE A 137 7.94 2.96 -3.51
N LYS A 138 8.15 3.04 -2.19
CA LYS A 138 7.22 3.66 -1.23
C LYS A 138 7.73 5.03 -0.82
N VAL A 139 6.84 6.01 -0.90
CA VAL A 139 7.03 7.34 -0.31
C VAL A 139 5.79 7.78 0.43
N ALA A 140 5.91 8.78 1.27
CA ALA A 140 4.81 9.24 2.09
C ALA A 140 4.89 10.75 2.33
N THR A 141 3.72 11.37 2.53
CA THR A 141 3.62 12.76 2.96
C THR A 141 2.70 12.89 4.16
N GLY A 142 3.07 13.77 5.05
CA GLY A 142 2.26 14.17 6.20
C GLY A 142 1.12 15.10 5.83
N ALA A 143 0.53 15.70 6.84
CA ALA A 143 -0.53 16.69 6.75
C ALA A 143 -0.25 17.85 7.75
N PRO A 144 -0.68 19.09 7.49
CA PRO A 144 -1.45 19.53 6.31
C PRO A 144 -0.61 19.71 5.05
N ASP A 145 0.70 19.94 5.18
CA ASP A 145 1.61 20.28 4.09
C ASP A 145 2.70 19.22 3.93
N ILE A 146 3.32 19.18 2.75
CA ILE A 146 4.51 18.37 2.47
C ILE A 146 5.74 19.10 3.01
N THR A 147 6.50 18.47 3.89
CA THR A 147 7.72 19.08 4.44
C THR A 147 8.86 19.07 3.43
N GLU A 148 9.90 19.87 3.68
CA GLU A 148 11.12 19.91 2.85
C GLU A 148 11.82 18.52 2.81
N PHE A 149 11.82 17.82 3.95
CA PHE A 149 12.38 16.48 3.98
C PHE A 149 11.53 15.50 3.17
N GLU A 150 10.22 15.50 3.33
CA GLU A 150 9.34 14.65 2.54
C GLU A 150 9.51 14.92 1.03
N MET A 151 9.59 16.20 0.64
CA MET A 151 9.83 16.57 -0.75
C MET A 151 11.14 15.97 -1.28
N LYS A 152 12.23 16.01 -0.51
CA LYS A 152 13.50 15.39 -0.87
C LYS A 152 13.36 13.89 -1.16
N PHE A 153 12.57 13.17 -0.36
CA PHE A 153 12.34 11.73 -0.55
C PHE A 153 11.45 11.44 -1.77
N LEU A 154 10.47 12.32 -2.08
CA LEU A 154 9.72 12.27 -3.33
C LEU A 154 10.63 12.46 -4.55
N GLU A 155 11.54 13.44 -4.50
CA GLU A 155 12.53 13.68 -5.57
C GLU A 155 13.46 12.50 -5.76
N ALA A 156 13.94 11.88 -4.67
CA ALA A 156 14.76 10.67 -4.71
C ALA A 156 14.01 9.50 -5.38
N ALA A 157 12.72 9.36 -5.07
CA ALA A 157 11.88 8.35 -5.72
C ALA A 157 11.73 8.60 -7.23
N CYS A 158 11.67 9.86 -7.67
CA CYS A 158 11.66 10.18 -9.10
C CYS A 158 12.94 9.74 -9.80
N ILE A 159 14.11 9.99 -9.18
CA ILE A 159 15.40 9.53 -9.72
C ILE A 159 15.44 8.02 -9.83
N ALA A 160 15.04 7.32 -8.77
CA ALA A 160 15.04 5.86 -8.72
C ALA A 160 14.04 5.24 -9.71
N GLN A 161 12.84 5.81 -9.83
CA GLN A 161 11.83 5.37 -10.78
C GLN A 161 12.34 5.46 -12.22
N LYS A 162 12.92 6.61 -12.61
CA LYS A 162 13.48 6.80 -13.95
C LYS A 162 14.64 5.86 -14.26
N ALA A 163 15.44 5.53 -13.25
CA ALA A 163 16.59 4.63 -13.42
C ALA A 163 16.17 3.14 -13.51
N THR A 164 15.06 2.75 -12.89
CA THR A 164 14.68 1.34 -12.71
C THR A 164 13.38 0.96 -13.40
N GLY A 165 12.50 1.92 -13.66
CA GLY A 165 11.17 1.69 -14.24
C GLY A 165 10.14 1.10 -13.27
N VAL A 166 10.49 0.83 -12.00
CA VAL A 166 9.50 0.30 -11.04
C VAL A 166 8.52 1.39 -10.59
N PRO A 167 7.25 1.05 -10.34
CA PRO A 167 6.24 2.05 -10.01
C PRO A 167 6.40 2.61 -8.60
N ILE A 168 5.77 3.78 -8.37
CA ILE A 168 5.71 4.47 -7.08
C ILE A 168 4.35 4.24 -6.44
N ILE A 169 4.34 3.83 -5.17
CA ILE A 169 3.15 3.70 -4.32
C ILE A 169 3.31 4.70 -3.18
N THR A 170 2.28 5.52 -2.94
CA THR A 170 2.39 6.57 -1.93
C THR A 170 1.51 6.33 -0.70
N HIS A 171 1.76 7.14 0.31
CA HIS A 171 0.88 7.39 1.43
C HIS A 171 0.55 8.88 1.45
N THR A 172 -0.72 9.22 1.59
CA THR A 172 -1.17 10.55 1.95
C THR A 172 -1.78 10.52 3.34
N GLN A 173 -1.22 11.30 4.29
CA GLN A 173 -1.81 11.36 5.62
C GLN A 173 -3.18 12.05 5.53
N ASP A 174 -4.20 11.45 6.15
CA ASP A 174 -5.59 11.92 6.16
C ASP A 174 -6.23 12.15 4.76
N GLY A 175 -5.63 11.56 3.71
CA GLY A 175 -6.12 11.70 2.33
C GLY A 175 -5.96 13.11 1.75
N VAL A 176 -4.89 13.83 2.15
CA VAL A 176 -4.54 15.15 1.58
C VAL A 176 -3.21 15.09 0.84
N ASN A 177 -2.86 16.16 0.10
CA ASN A 177 -1.61 16.29 -0.66
C ASN A 177 -1.42 15.30 -1.84
N GLY A 178 -2.48 14.63 -2.31
CA GLY A 178 -2.38 13.75 -3.49
C GLY A 178 -2.04 14.50 -4.78
N PRO A 179 -2.76 15.57 -5.15
CA PRO A 179 -2.39 16.41 -6.29
C PRO A 179 -1.00 17.03 -6.18
N GLU A 180 -0.56 17.38 -4.97
CA GLU A 180 0.76 17.94 -4.68
C GLU A 180 1.87 16.89 -4.88
N GLN A 181 1.63 15.63 -4.47
CA GLN A 181 2.53 14.50 -4.80
C GLN A 181 2.61 14.30 -6.31
N GLN A 182 1.48 14.33 -7.02
CA GLN A 182 1.46 14.21 -8.49
C GLN A 182 2.25 15.32 -9.16
N ALA A 183 2.14 16.56 -8.68
CA ALA A 183 2.90 17.71 -9.20
C ALA A 183 4.41 17.50 -9.00
N ALA A 184 4.84 16.98 -7.83
CA ALA A 184 6.23 16.65 -7.54
C ALA A 184 6.76 15.56 -8.49
N PHE A 185 6.00 14.48 -8.69
CA PHE A 185 6.37 13.40 -9.61
C PHE A 185 6.43 13.88 -11.07
N GLY A 186 5.45 14.67 -11.51
CA GLY A 186 5.46 15.27 -12.86
C GLY A 186 6.66 16.17 -13.09
N LYS A 187 7.01 17.02 -12.12
CA LYS A 187 8.23 17.85 -12.14
C LYS A 187 9.49 16.98 -12.20
N GLY A 188 9.51 15.85 -11.50
CA GLY A 188 10.58 14.86 -11.51
C GLY A 188 10.65 14.03 -12.80
N GLY A 189 9.68 14.16 -13.72
CA GLY A 189 9.61 13.44 -14.99
C GLY A 189 9.10 12.01 -14.89
N VAL A 190 8.35 11.67 -13.81
CA VAL A 190 7.71 10.36 -13.65
C VAL A 190 6.35 10.36 -14.34
N PRO A 191 6.04 9.40 -15.21
CA PRO A 191 4.72 9.28 -15.81
C PRO A 191 3.62 9.05 -14.76
N ALA A 192 2.55 9.83 -14.80
CA ALA A 192 1.50 9.78 -13.80
C ALA A 192 0.89 8.37 -13.63
N HIS A 193 0.73 7.63 -14.72
CA HIS A 193 0.22 6.24 -14.71
C HIS A 193 1.19 5.22 -14.05
N GLN A 194 2.38 5.63 -13.66
CA GLN A 194 3.29 4.82 -12.85
C GLN A 194 3.26 5.21 -11.36
N CYS A 195 2.28 6.02 -10.95
CA CYS A 195 2.09 6.44 -9.58
C CYS A 195 0.72 5.96 -9.07
N LEU A 196 0.70 5.32 -7.90
CA LEU A 196 -0.49 5.05 -7.11
C LEU A 196 -0.52 6.02 -5.93
N ILE A 197 -1.46 6.96 -5.93
CA ILE A 197 -1.66 7.90 -4.83
C ILE A 197 -2.51 7.18 -3.78
N GLY A 198 -1.86 6.74 -2.70
CA GLY A 198 -2.48 5.95 -1.65
C GLY A 198 -3.33 6.77 -0.68
N HIS A 199 -4.27 6.09 -0.04
CA HIS A 199 -5.15 6.59 1.04
C HIS A 199 -6.08 7.75 0.66
N CYS A 200 -6.25 8.02 -0.63
CA CYS A 200 -7.16 9.07 -1.10
C CYS A 200 -8.60 8.87 -0.59
N CYS A 201 -9.01 7.63 -0.33
CA CYS A 201 -10.32 7.31 0.22
C CYS A 201 -10.53 7.78 1.68
N GLY A 202 -9.49 8.31 2.33
CA GLY A 202 -9.59 9.01 3.61
C GLY A 202 -10.22 10.41 3.49
N ASN A 203 -10.15 11.01 2.30
CA ASN A 203 -10.79 12.29 2.02
C ASN A 203 -12.25 12.07 1.61
N PRO A 204 -13.24 12.73 2.25
CA PRO A 204 -14.65 12.59 1.88
C PRO A 204 -15.06 13.36 0.61
N ASP A 205 -14.24 14.32 0.15
CA ASP A 205 -14.57 15.21 -0.95
C ASP A 205 -14.40 14.54 -2.33
N PRO A 206 -15.50 14.32 -3.10
CA PRO A 206 -15.41 13.77 -4.45
C PRO A 206 -14.60 14.66 -5.42
N ALA A 207 -14.55 15.98 -5.19
CA ALA A 207 -13.78 16.89 -6.02
C ALA A 207 -12.27 16.67 -5.84
N TYR A 208 -11.83 16.29 -4.62
CA TYR A 208 -10.45 15.88 -4.38
C TYR A 208 -10.11 14.62 -5.19
N HIS A 209 -10.95 13.58 -5.13
CA HIS A 209 -10.74 12.36 -5.90
C HIS A 209 -10.68 12.65 -7.40
N ARG A 210 -11.56 13.55 -7.85
CA ARG A 210 -11.58 13.96 -9.27
C ARG A 210 -10.27 14.63 -9.69
N ARG A 211 -9.70 15.53 -8.88
CA ARG A 211 -8.40 16.15 -9.14
C ARG A 211 -7.29 15.10 -9.29
N VAL A 212 -7.28 14.07 -8.42
CA VAL A 212 -6.27 13.00 -8.49
C VAL A 212 -6.39 12.20 -9.79
N VAL A 213 -7.58 11.76 -10.17
CA VAL A 213 -7.75 10.97 -11.41
C VAL A 213 -7.53 11.79 -12.68
N ASP A 214 -7.92 13.07 -12.67
CA ASP A 214 -7.65 14.01 -13.78
C ASP A 214 -6.14 14.28 -13.94
N GLY A 215 -5.35 14.17 -12.86
CA GLY A 215 -3.89 14.19 -12.88
C GLY A 215 -3.25 12.95 -13.52
N GLY A 216 -4.02 11.94 -13.89
CA GLY A 216 -3.58 10.78 -14.65
C GLY A 216 -2.90 9.66 -13.83
N SER A 217 -2.93 9.73 -12.49
CA SER A 217 -2.42 8.68 -11.61
C SER A 217 -3.50 7.66 -11.26
N TYR A 218 -3.07 6.52 -10.72
CA TYR A 218 -3.97 5.64 -9.99
C TYR A 218 -4.34 6.26 -8.64
N ILE A 219 -5.55 5.96 -8.17
CA ILE A 219 -6.09 6.43 -6.89
C ILE A 219 -6.34 5.25 -5.96
N GLY A 220 -5.82 5.33 -4.72
CA GLY A 220 -5.98 4.31 -3.70
C GLY A 220 -7.28 4.45 -2.91
N PHE A 221 -8.21 3.51 -3.09
CA PHE A 221 -9.26 3.18 -2.16
C PHE A 221 -8.77 2.01 -1.30
N ASP A 222 -7.76 2.29 -0.49
CA ASP A 222 -6.90 1.29 0.13
C ASP A 222 -6.92 1.30 1.67
N ARG A 223 -7.89 2.02 2.27
CA ARG A 223 -8.21 1.98 3.71
C ARG A 223 -9.62 1.47 3.99
N ILE A 224 -10.11 0.56 3.14
CA ILE A 224 -11.42 -0.07 3.27
C ILE A 224 -11.48 -0.84 4.59
N GLY A 225 -12.54 -0.61 5.37
CA GLY A 225 -12.75 -1.23 6.68
C GLY A 225 -12.10 -0.46 7.83
N ILE A 226 -11.34 0.63 7.60
CA ILE A 226 -10.86 1.50 8.67
C ILE A 226 -11.92 2.60 8.91
N GLN A 227 -13.06 2.17 9.48
CA GLN A 227 -14.27 2.99 9.65
C GLN A 227 -14.02 4.30 10.42
N ARG A 228 -13.09 4.28 11.38
CA ARG A 228 -12.77 5.46 12.21
C ARG A 228 -12.18 6.64 11.42
N LEU A 229 -11.48 6.36 10.30
CA LEU A 229 -10.92 7.42 9.45
C LEU A 229 -11.98 7.97 8.49
N GLN A 230 -12.80 7.08 7.96
CA GLN A 230 -13.89 7.41 7.06
C GLN A 230 -14.89 6.25 7.01
N PRO A 231 -16.21 6.47 7.07
CA PRO A 231 -17.18 5.42 6.89
C PRO A 231 -17.09 4.76 5.50
N ASP A 232 -17.16 3.43 5.45
CA ASP A 232 -17.09 2.70 4.18
C ASP A 232 -18.28 2.99 3.24
N ALA A 233 -19.44 3.40 3.80
CA ALA A 233 -20.56 3.87 2.98
C ALA A 233 -20.15 5.09 2.12
N VAL A 234 -19.40 6.05 2.70
CA VAL A 234 -18.89 7.23 1.98
C VAL A 234 -17.82 6.84 0.97
N ARG A 235 -16.92 5.90 1.34
CA ARG A 235 -15.92 5.35 0.40
C ARG A 235 -16.60 4.70 -0.79
N ALA A 236 -17.61 3.85 -0.56
CA ALA A 236 -18.34 3.16 -1.61
C ALA A 236 -19.08 4.15 -2.53
N ASP A 237 -19.74 5.17 -1.96
CA ASP A 237 -20.42 6.21 -2.75
C ASP A 237 -19.45 6.97 -3.65
N ASN A 238 -18.28 7.35 -3.13
CA ASN A 238 -17.27 8.08 -3.88
C ASN A 238 -16.60 7.20 -4.95
N LEU A 239 -16.32 5.93 -4.64
CA LEU A 239 -15.80 4.97 -5.61
C LEU A 239 -16.78 4.79 -6.78
N VAL A 240 -18.05 4.58 -6.49
CA VAL A 240 -19.10 4.43 -7.52
C VAL A 240 -19.19 5.68 -8.39
N LYS A 241 -19.13 6.88 -7.82
CA LYS A 241 -19.08 8.14 -8.60
C LYS A 241 -17.91 8.17 -9.58
N LEU A 242 -16.72 7.75 -9.15
CA LEU A 242 -15.55 7.68 -10.03
C LEU A 242 -15.75 6.65 -11.16
N VAL A 243 -16.27 5.46 -10.84
CA VAL A 243 -16.58 4.43 -11.85
C VAL A 243 -17.58 4.98 -12.89
N ARG A 244 -18.67 5.60 -12.42
CA ARG A 244 -19.73 6.16 -13.31
C ARG A 244 -19.25 7.37 -14.13
N SER A 245 -18.17 8.06 -13.70
CA SER A 245 -17.53 9.13 -14.46
C SER A 245 -16.39 8.64 -15.38
N GLY A 246 -16.23 7.32 -15.56
CA GLY A 246 -15.30 6.74 -16.52
C GLY A 246 -13.89 6.43 -15.98
N HIS A 247 -13.64 6.60 -14.67
CA HIS A 247 -12.30 6.45 -14.06
C HIS A 247 -12.05 5.07 -13.44
N LYS A 248 -12.85 4.05 -13.76
CA LYS A 248 -12.69 2.69 -13.23
C LYS A 248 -11.26 2.16 -13.39
N ALA A 249 -10.62 2.43 -14.52
CA ALA A 249 -9.28 1.94 -14.84
C ALA A 249 -8.16 2.54 -13.98
N GLN A 250 -8.48 3.55 -13.14
CA GLN A 250 -7.51 4.21 -12.27
C GLN A 250 -7.66 3.81 -10.79
N ILE A 251 -8.73 3.07 -10.43
CA ILE A 251 -9.03 2.75 -9.04
C ILE A 251 -8.29 1.49 -8.61
N MET A 252 -7.58 1.56 -7.47
CA MET A 252 -7.01 0.42 -6.76
C MET A 252 -7.72 0.24 -5.43
N MET A 253 -8.12 -1.00 -5.11
CA MET A 253 -8.78 -1.31 -3.84
C MET A 253 -7.88 -2.13 -2.94
N SER A 254 -7.88 -1.80 -1.64
CA SER A 254 -7.16 -2.53 -0.58
C SER A 254 -7.65 -2.10 0.80
N GLN A 255 -6.98 -2.49 1.88
CA GLN A 255 -7.51 -2.30 3.23
C GLN A 255 -6.53 -1.63 4.19
N ASP A 256 -5.23 -1.55 3.83
CA ASP A 256 -4.17 -1.06 4.72
C ASP A 256 -4.17 -1.83 6.07
N ARG A 257 -4.43 -3.15 5.97
CA ARG A 257 -4.46 -4.07 7.12
C ARG A 257 -3.06 -4.59 7.39
N HIS A 258 -2.85 -5.01 8.63
CA HIS A 258 -1.63 -5.68 9.06
C HIS A 258 -1.96 -6.96 9.80
N CYS A 259 -1.10 -7.96 9.68
CA CYS A 259 -1.23 -9.22 10.40
C CYS A 259 -0.73 -9.09 11.85
N GLY A 260 0.28 -8.26 12.06
CA GLY A 260 0.80 -7.97 13.39
C GLY A 260 1.73 -6.77 13.42
N TRP A 261 2.12 -6.39 14.63
CA TRP A 261 3.12 -5.33 14.86
C TRP A 261 3.99 -5.61 16.08
N LEU A 262 5.12 -4.91 16.15
CA LEU A 262 5.97 -4.89 17.34
C LEU A 262 5.63 -3.68 18.22
N GLY A 263 5.56 -3.92 19.52
CA GLY A 263 5.38 -2.86 20.52
C GLY A 263 3.97 -2.29 20.58
N LYS A 264 3.87 -1.00 20.85
CA LYS A 264 2.61 -0.27 21.00
C LYS A 264 2.33 0.57 19.78
N MET A 265 1.07 0.89 19.52
CA MET A 265 0.72 1.84 18.46
C MET A 265 1.34 3.21 18.74
N ALA A 266 1.79 3.90 17.69
CA ALA A 266 2.44 5.21 17.80
C ALA A 266 1.51 6.33 18.33
N ARG A 267 0.20 6.09 18.38
CA ARG A 267 -0.79 7.04 18.91
C ARG A 267 -1.53 6.48 20.12
N GLN A 268 -2.00 7.36 20.95
CA GLN A 268 -2.95 6.98 21.98
C GLN A 268 -4.29 6.62 21.33
N VAL A 269 -4.85 5.49 21.71
CA VAL A 269 -6.21 5.09 21.35
C VAL A 269 -7.19 5.58 22.43
N SER A 270 -8.39 5.99 22.02
CA SER A 270 -9.43 6.33 22.98
C SER A 270 -9.88 5.11 23.79
N ALA A 271 -10.50 5.31 24.96
CA ALA A 271 -11.04 4.21 25.72
C ALA A 271 -12.09 3.39 24.95
N GLU A 272 -12.89 4.05 24.12
CA GLU A 272 -13.88 3.40 23.26
C GLU A 272 -13.19 2.54 22.17
N GLU A 273 -12.15 3.07 21.54
CA GLU A 273 -11.38 2.35 20.53
C GLU A 273 -10.63 1.16 21.17
N GLN A 274 -10.08 1.34 22.37
CA GLN A 274 -9.44 0.23 23.10
C GLN A 274 -10.45 -0.88 23.45
N ALA A 275 -11.64 -0.52 23.92
CA ALA A 275 -12.70 -1.48 24.20
C ALA A 275 -13.14 -2.24 22.92
N HIS A 276 -13.21 -1.55 21.78
CA HIS A 276 -13.50 -2.20 20.51
C HIS A 276 -12.39 -3.18 20.09
N ILE A 277 -11.12 -2.78 20.22
CA ILE A 277 -9.97 -3.66 19.97
C ILE A 277 -10.02 -4.92 20.87
N ASP A 278 -10.30 -4.75 22.15
CA ASP A 278 -10.35 -5.84 23.10
C ASP A 278 -11.53 -6.79 22.82
N ALA A 279 -12.66 -6.26 22.36
CA ALA A 279 -13.77 -7.06 21.89
C ALA A 279 -13.40 -7.89 20.63
N LEU A 280 -12.71 -7.29 19.67
CA LEU A 280 -12.21 -8.02 18.50
C LEU A 280 -11.19 -9.10 18.87
N ARG A 281 -10.28 -8.81 19.81
CA ARG A 281 -9.30 -9.78 20.33
C ARG A 281 -9.96 -10.97 20.99
N SER A 282 -10.96 -10.73 21.84
CA SER A 282 -11.70 -11.81 22.53
C SER A 282 -12.44 -12.74 21.57
N GLN A 283 -12.79 -12.25 20.38
CA GLN A 283 -13.43 -13.01 19.31
C GLN A 283 -12.43 -13.66 18.33
N GLY A 284 -11.12 -13.47 18.53
CA GLY A 284 -10.09 -13.94 17.60
C GLY A 284 -10.04 -13.16 16.27
N ASN A 285 -10.66 -11.97 16.22
CA ASN A 285 -10.76 -11.12 15.04
C ASN A 285 -9.79 -9.92 15.06
N TRP A 286 -8.76 -9.98 15.89
CA TRP A 286 -7.74 -8.94 15.97
C TRP A 286 -6.34 -9.51 15.75
N PRO A 287 -5.52 -8.91 14.86
CA PRO A 287 -5.89 -7.86 13.89
C PRO A 287 -7.01 -8.30 12.94
N PRO A 288 -7.81 -7.34 12.40
CA PRO A 288 -8.90 -7.69 11.49
C PRO A 288 -8.42 -8.48 10.27
N PRO A 289 -9.22 -9.43 9.75
CA PRO A 289 -8.81 -10.26 8.62
C PRO A 289 -8.69 -9.47 7.32
N TYR A 290 -7.87 -9.94 6.40
CA TYR A 290 -7.74 -9.36 5.04
C TYR A 290 -8.96 -9.63 4.15
N THR A 291 -9.92 -10.42 4.60
CA THR A 291 -11.10 -10.80 3.80
C THR A 291 -12.21 -9.75 3.78
N TYR A 292 -12.16 -8.74 4.64
CA TYR A 292 -13.21 -7.72 4.80
C TYR A 292 -13.58 -7.03 3.48
N LEU A 293 -12.62 -6.75 2.61
CA LEU A 293 -12.89 -6.21 1.28
C LEU A 293 -13.93 -7.05 0.54
N PHE A 294 -13.82 -8.37 0.60
CA PHE A 294 -14.67 -9.31 -0.13
C PHE A 294 -15.98 -9.61 0.57
N THR A 295 -15.95 -9.75 1.91
CA THR A 295 -17.11 -10.13 2.72
C THR A 295 -18.07 -8.97 2.96
N ASP A 296 -17.56 -7.74 3.02
CA ASP A 296 -18.33 -6.56 3.44
C ASP A 296 -18.39 -5.48 2.35
N PHE A 297 -17.24 -5.03 1.84
CA PHE A 297 -17.20 -3.88 0.94
C PHE A 297 -17.68 -4.21 -0.48
N VAL A 298 -17.30 -5.35 -1.05
CA VAL A 298 -17.79 -5.82 -2.36
C VAL A 298 -19.32 -5.93 -2.38
N PRO A 299 -20.00 -6.49 -1.38
CA PRO A 299 -21.45 -6.43 -1.28
C PRO A 299 -22.01 -5.01 -1.28
N MET A 300 -21.37 -4.06 -0.60
CA MET A 300 -21.79 -2.64 -0.62
C MET A 300 -21.72 -2.03 -2.02
N LEU A 301 -20.68 -2.37 -2.81
CA LEU A 301 -20.54 -1.92 -4.19
C LEU A 301 -21.61 -2.53 -5.11
N ARG A 302 -21.92 -3.83 -4.94
CA ARG A 302 -23.01 -4.50 -5.67
C ARG A 302 -24.37 -3.87 -5.37
N GLN A 303 -24.68 -3.55 -4.12
CA GLN A 303 -25.89 -2.84 -3.72
C GLN A 303 -26.01 -1.46 -4.36
N ARG A 304 -24.90 -0.82 -4.71
CA ARG A 304 -24.81 0.46 -5.43
C ARG A 304 -24.80 0.31 -6.96
N GLY A 305 -25.03 -0.91 -7.45
CA GLY A 305 -25.19 -1.22 -8.86
C GLY A 305 -23.91 -1.40 -9.66
N LEU A 306 -22.77 -1.68 -9.01
CA LEU A 306 -21.60 -2.14 -9.73
C LEU A 306 -21.69 -3.64 -10.00
N SER A 307 -21.37 -4.04 -11.22
CA SER A 307 -21.24 -5.43 -11.62
C SER A 307 -19.92 -6.05 -11.09
N ASP A 308 -19.89 -7.38 -10.99
CA ASP A 308 -18.67 -8.10 -10.61
C ASP A 308 -17.53 -7.83 -11.60
N ALA A 309 -17.81 -7.70 -12.87
CA ALA A 309 -16.81 -7.35 -13.88
C ALA A 309 -16.18 -5.97 -13.63
N GLU A 310 -16.97 -4.97 -13.23
CA GLU A 310 -16.47 -3.65 -12.87
C GLU A 310 -15.63 -3.73 -11.58
N ILE A 311 -16.11 -4.43 -10.55
CA ILE A 311 -15.46 -4.55 -9.25
C ILE A 311 -14.13 -5.29 -9.39
N PHE A 312 -14.14 -6.48 -9.99
CA PHE A 312 -12.93 -7.30 -10.05
C PHE A 312 -11.90 -6.78 -11.06
N SER A 313 -12.29 -5.99 -12.08
CA SER A 313 -11.31 -5.32 -12.93
C SER A 313 -10.39 -4.36 -12.15
N MET A 314 -10.89 -3.77 -11.05
CA MET A 314 -10.09 -2.91 -10.16
C MET A 314 -9.08 -3.68 -9.31
N LEU A 315 -9.24 -4.99 -9.17
CA LEU A 315 -8.34 -5.90 -8.44
C LEU A 315 -7.47 -6.76 -9.36
N ASP A 316 -7.89 -6.98 -10.60
CA ASP A 316 -7.26 -7.90 -11.54
C ASP A 316 -6.52 -7.12 -12.66
N ASP A 317 -7.21 -6.24 -13.39
CA ASP A 317 -6.67 -5.54 -14.56
C ASP A 317 -5.83 -4.30 -14.21
N ASN A 318 -6.30 -3.50 -13.25
CA ASN A 318 -5.62 -2.27 -12.88
C ASN A 318 -4.23 -2.54 -12.27
N PRO A 319 -4.06 -3.47 -11.30
CA PRO A 319 -2.74 -3.84 -10.79
C PRO A 319 -1.82 -4.38 -11.89
N ARG A 320 -2.34 -5.21 -12.79
CA ARG A 320 -1.57 -5.75 -13.92
C ARG A 320 -1.07 -4.62 -14.83
N ARG A 321 -1.93 -3.66 -15.20
CA ARG A 321 -1.56 -2.50 -16.01
C ARG A 321 -0.54 -1.60 -15.33
N PHE A 322 -0.70 -1.38 -14.02
CA PHE A 322 0.20 -0.58 -13.20
C PHE A 322 1.63 -1.15 -13.21
N PHE A 323 1.78 -2.44 -12.91
CA PHE A 323 3.08 -3.10 -12.94
C PHE A 323 3.64 -3.31 -14.37
N ALA A 324 2.79 -3.28 -15.39
CA ALA A 324 3.22 -3.25 -16.78
C ALA A 324 3.75 -1.88 -17.21
N GLY A 325 3.49 -0.82 -16.46
CA GLY A 325 3.78 0.55 -16.89
C GLY A 325 2.97 0.97 -18.10
N GLU A 326 1.79 0.32 -18.32
CA GLU A 326 0.92 0.62 -19.45
C GLU A 326 0.18 1.94 -19.22
N PRO A 327 0.10 2.84 -20.23
CA PRO A 327 -0.73 4.03 -20.14
C PRO A 327 -2.19 3.69 -19.79
N LEU A 328 -2.84 4.59 -19.08
CA LEU A 328 -4.25 4.44 -18.76
C LEU A 328 -5.11 4.51 -20.03
N PRO A 329 -6.17 3.70 -20.16
CA PRO A 329 -7.12 3.86 -21.24
C PRO A 329 -7.81 5.22 -21.12
N LEU A 330 -8.21 5.76 -22.26
CA LEU A 330 -9.00 7.00 -22.27
C LEU A 330 -10.32 6.78 -21.48
N PRO A 331 -10.78 7.79 -20.74
CA PRO A 331 -12.09 7.73 -20.11
C PRO A 331 -13.17 7.44 -21.15
N ASN A 332 -14.00 6.43 -20.92
CA ASN A 332 -15.06 5.98 -21.85
C ASN A 332 -14.60 5.22 -23.12
N ALA A 333 -13.41 4.63 -23.14
CA ALA A 333 -13.02 3.66 -24.16
C ALA A 333 -13.51 2.25 -23.82
#